data_2465ec6932549fd38306b72183e52452
#
_entry.id   2465ec6932549fd38306b72183e52452
#
_cell.length_a   1.000
_cell.length_b   1.000
_cell.length_c   1.000
_cell.angle_alpha   90.00
_cell.angle_beta   90.00
_cell.angle_gamma   90.00
#
_symmetry.space_group_name_H-M   'P 1'
#
loop_
_entity.id
_entity.type
_entity.pdbx_description
1 polymer ?
#
loop_
_entity_poly.entity_id
_entity_poly.type
_entity_poly.pdbx_seq_one_letter_code
_entity_poly.pdbx_strand_id
1 'polypeptide(L)'
;MPRGRRTPALDRGGARIRKLIAFAALLLGVAATRGDAPPVFEQLRWTAPGAELALLSGQPAACLAPGDDALVRSGRALFGAPTLLGGQAAKAGLSCASCHINGRGNPHFLLAGVSAAPGTADVTNSFFSAARGNARFDPVVIPDLAMPGKISRDPDTRSLEPFVRNLIVEEFGGQEPTPATLEALAAYVRAVRPCTPERTAARRLDDQLGALDDGIAGAQLMIGRGDRQGAALSIAAMRHQLGLIAERYAGRGFAREQAALLTASRELRAIGDMSDPVRLAAALDRWKVDFDRGAAKRLRRAENRSLYEAGHLAQSQR
;
A
#
# COMPACT_ATOMS: atom_id res chain seq x y z
N MET A 1 -81.25 7.05 -33.04
CA MET A 1 -81.65 5.67 -33.43
C MET A 1 -80.83 5.26 -34.60
N PRO A 2 -80.26 4.08 -34.70
CA PRO A 2 -80.58 2.81 -34.05
C PRO A 2 -79.37 2.06 -33.42
N ARG A 3 -79.72 1.21 -32.45
CA ARG A 3 -79.42 -0.25 -32.29
C ARG A 3 -77.99 -0.73 -32.42
N GLY A 4 -77.45 -1.11 -31.40
CA GLY A 4 -76.91 -2.12 -30.65
C GLY A 4 -76.67 -3.49 -31.34
N ARG A 5 -75.40 -4.00 -31.20
CA ARG A 5 -75.15 -5.44 -31.23
C ARG A 5 -74.03 -5.75 -30.23
N ARG A 6 -74.35 -6.65 -29.31
CA ARG A 6 -73.38 -7.32 -28.40
C ARG A 6 -72.64 -8.41 -29.17
N THR A 7 -71.38 -8.56 -28.90
CA THR A 7 -70.60 -9.76 -29.26
C THR A 7 -69.86 -10.28 -28.01
N PRO A 8 -69.66 -11.60 -27.91
CA PRO A 8 -69.36 -12.25 -26.65
C PRO A 8 -67.87 -12.25 -26.34
N ALA A 9 -67.57 -12.36 -25.04
CA ALA A 9 -66.26 -12.53 -24.47
C ALA A 9 -65.66 -13.88 -24.87
N LEU A 10 -64.43 -13.89 -25.36
CA LEU A 10 -63.59 -15.08 -25.52
C LEU A 10 -62.46 -15.05 -24.48
N ASP A 11 -62.49 -16.11 -23.73
CA ASP A 11 -61.57 -16.55 -22.72
C ASP A 11 -60.10 -16.54 -23.23
N ARG A 12 -59.21 -15.81 -22.56
CA ARG A 12 -57.74 -15.77 -22.78
C ARG A 12 -57.00 -16.05 -21.48
N GLY A 13 -57.42 -17.06 -20.75
CA GLY A 13 -56.85 -17.41 -19.44
C GLY A 13 -55.72 -18.47 -19.44
N GLY A 14 -55.34 -19.05 -20.60
CA GLY A 14 -54.50 -20.24 -20.60
C GLY A 14 -53.03 -20.12 -20.99
N ALA A 15 -52.59 -18.97 -21.53
CA ALA A 15 -51.25 -18.88 -22.17
C ALA A 15 -50.17 -18.13 -21.36
N ARG A 16 -50.49 -17.52 -20.23
CA ARG A 16 -49.51 -16.72 -19.45
C ARG A 16 -48.78 -17.51 -18.37
N ILE A 17 -49.25 -18.66 -17.94
CA ILE A 17 -48.64 -19.43 -16.85
C ILE A 17 -47.49 -20.32 -17.33
N ARG A 18 -47.48 -20.74 -18.62
CA ARG A 18 -46.39 -21.57 -19.18
C ARG A 18 -45.10 -20.81 -19.53
N LYS A 19 -45.16 -19.49 -19.67
CA LYS A 19 -43.95 -18.67 -19.98
C LYS A 19 -43.18 -18.20 -18.73
N LEU A 20 -43.80 -18.23 -17.57
CA LEU A 20 -43.15 -17.83 -16.29
C LEU A 20 -42.30 -18.97 -15.68
N ILE A 21 -42.60 -20.22 -15.99
CA ILE A 21 -41.83 -21.37 -15.48
C ILE A 21 -40.53 -21.60 -16.29
N ALA A 22 -40.48 -21.20 -17.56
CA ALA A 22 -39.28 -21.32 -18.38
C ALA A 22 -38.22 -20.23 -18.07
N PHE A 23 -38.58 -19.10 -17.47
CA PHE A 23 -37.63 -18.03 -17.11
C PHE A 23 -37.00 -18.22 -15.73
N ALA A 24 -37.66 -18.95 -14.83
CA ALA A 24 -37.11 -19.28 -13.51
C ALA A 24 -36.04 -20.39 -13.53
N ALA A 25 -36.06 -21.26 -14.56
CA ALA A 25 -35.08 -22.34 -14.70
C ALA A 25 -33.74 -21.90 -15.32
N LEU A 26 -33.67 -20.69 -15.93
CA LEU A 26 -32.44 -20.17 -16.57
C LEU A 26 -31.57 -19.32 -15.63
N LEU A 27 -32.05 -19.02 -14.42
CA LEU A 27 -31.31 -18.24 -13.42
C LEU A 27 -30.56 -19.12 -12.39
N LEU A 28 -30.69 -20.44 -12.45
CA LEU A 28 -30.03 -21.37 -11.54
C LEU A 28 -28.78 -22.06 -12.12
N GLY A 29 -28.34 -21.67 -13.30
CA GLY A 29 -27.25 -22.34 -14.04
C GLY A 29 -25.92 -21.60 -14.10
N VAL A 30 -25.74 -20.45 -13.45
CA VAL A 30 -24.44 -19.75 -13.38
C VAL A 30 -24.01 -19.61 -11.92
N ALA A 31 -23.94 -20.74 -11.22
CA ALA A 31 -22.89 -20.89 -10.21
C ALA A 31 -21.60 -21.06 -11.02
N ALA A 32 -21.10 -19.96 -11.59
CA ALA A 32 -19.73 -19.89 -12.07
C ALA A 32 -18.88 -20.31 -10.88
N THR A 33 -18.26 -21.46 -10.97
CA THR A 33 -17.07 -21.80 -10.21
C THR A 33 -16.14 -20.61 -10.42
N ARG A 34 -16.20 -19.64 -9.51
CA ARG A 34 -15.10 -18.69 -9.35
C ARG A 34 -13.94 -19.58 -8.98
N GLY A 35 -13.21 -20.06 -9.98
CA GLY A 35 -11.87 -20.53 -9.78
C GLY A 35 -11.22 -19.44 -8.95
N ASP A 36 -10.72 -19.78 -7.77
CA ASP A 36 -10.01 -18.84 -6.92
C ASP A 36 -8.89 -18.27 -7.80
N ALA A 37 -9.09 -17.06 -8.34
CA ALA A 37 -8.02 -16.36 -9.00
C ALA A 37 -6.88 -16.25 -7.99
N PRO A 38 -5.63 -16.52 -8.39
CA PRO A 38 -4.52 -16.45 -7.47
C PRO A 38 -4.54 -15.08 -6.78
N PRO A 39 -4.24 -15.01 -5.49
CA PRO A 39 -4.26 -13.75 -4.77
C PRO A 39 -3.29 -12.77 -5.42
N VAL A 40 -3.78 -11.59 -5.79
CA VAL A 40 -2.94 -10.51 -6.30
C VAL A 40 -2.42 -9.74 -5.10
N PHE A 41 -1.14 -9.89 -4.82
CA PHE A 41 -0.48 -9.15 -3.75
C PHE A 41 -0.14 -7.74 -4.22
N GLU A 42 -0.47 -6.74 -3.42
CA GLU A 42 -0.17 -5.34 -3.72
C GLU A 42 1.35 -5.12 -3.85
N GLN A 43 2.12 -5.78 -2.99
CA GLN A 43 3.59 -5.75 -3.03
C GLN A 43 4.19 -6.34 -4.30
N LEU A 44 3.46 -7.22 -4.98
CA LEU A 44 3.90 -7.88 -6.22
C LEU A 44 3.27 -7.26 -7.46
N ARG A 45 2.31 -6.35 -7.30
CA ARG A 45 1.53 -5.77 -8.40
C ARG A 45 2.40 -5.11 -9.46
N TRP A 46 3.50 -4.49 -9.04
CA TRP A 46 4.40 -3.73 -9.88
C TRP A 46 5.75 -4.45 -10.01
N THR A 47 5.72 -5.77 -10.04
CA THR A 47 6.90 -6.61 -10.14
C THR A 47 6.96 -7.25 -11.52
N ALA A 48 8.15 -7.30 -12.10
CA ALA A 48 8.37 -7.99 -13.37
C ALA A 48 7.96 -9.47 -13.24
N PRO A 49 7.26 -10.03 -14.25
CA PRO A 49 6.85 -11.42 -14.22
C PRO A 49 8.03 -12.37 -13.95
N GLY A 50 7.84 -13.30 -13.03
CA GLY A 50 8.86 -14.27 -12.62
C GLY A 50 9.86 -13.75 -11.57
N ALA A 51 9.78 -12.48 -11.16
CA ALA A 51 10.65 -11.91 -10.13
C ALA A 51 10.01 -11.88 -8.73
N GLU A 52 8.79 -12.39 -8.58
CA GLU A 52 8.00 -12.30 -7.35
C GLU A 52 8.70 -12.97 -6.16
N LEU A 53 9.22 -14.18 -6.38
CA LEU A 53 9.96 -14.90 -5.33
C LEU A 53 11.24 -14.15 -4.97
N ALA A 54 11.99 -13.66 -5.95
CA ALA A 54 13.21 -12.90 -5.73
C ALA A 54 12.91 -11.61 -4.93
N LEU A 55 11.81 -10.92 -5.23
CA LEU A 55 11.40 -9.74 -4.50
C LEU A 55 11.09 -10.03 -3.03
N LEU A 56 10.41 -11.13 -2.72
CA LEU A 56 10.01 -11.45 -1.35
C LEU A 56 11.12 -12.10 -0.53
N SER A 57 12.07 -12.82 -1.16
CA SER A 57 13.15 -13.55 -0.49
C SER A 57 14.51 -12.85 -0.56
N GLY A 58 14.71 -11.92 -1.48
CA GLY A 58 16.01 -11.32 -1.77
C GLY A 58 15.99 -9.79 -1.92
N GLN A 59 15.18 -9.07 -1.14
CA GLN A 59 15.16 -7.62 -1.17
C GLN A 59 16.51 -7.02 -0.74
N PRO A 60 16.91 -5.86 -1.30
CA PRO A 60 18.04 -5.12 -0.74
C PRO A 60 17.81 -4.86 0.74
N ALA A 61 18.80 -5.17 1.58
CA ALA A 61 18.66 -4.95 3.00
C ALA A 61 18.56 -3.44 3.34
N ALA A 62 17.78 -3.11 4.36
CA ALA A 62 17.77 -1.76 4.92
C ALA A 62 19.03 -1.56 5.77
N CYS A 63 19.95 -0.70 5.33
CA CYS A 63 21.09 -0.26 6.12
C CYS A 63 20.99 1.24 6.36
N LEU A 64 20.85 1.61 7.62
CA LEU A 64 20.71 3.00 8.04
C LEU A 64 21.95 3.44 8.84
N ALA A 65 22.20 4.74 8.87
CA ALA A 65 23.15 5.33 9.80
C ALA A 65 22.77 4.94 11.25
N PRO A 66 23.76 4.74 12.13
CA PRO A 66 23.49 4.39 13.52
C PRO A 66 22.66 5.46 14.23
N GLY A 67 21.75 5.03 15.10
CA GLY A 67 20.88 5.86 15.91
C GLY A 67 19.40 5.47 15.76
N ASP A 68 18.66 5.50 16.85
CA ASP A 68 17.20 5.36 16.87
C ASP A 68 16.57 6.76 16.89
N ASP A 69 16.64 7.44 15.75
CA ASP A 69 16.12 8.79 15.59
C ASP A 69 14.63 8.75 15.21
N ALA A 70 13.78 9.32 16.03
CA ALA A 70 12.34 9.41 15.79
C ALA A 70 11.99 10.11 14.45
N LEU A 71 12.84 11.04 14.00
CA LEU A 71 12.67 11.73 12.72
C LEU A 71 12.92 10.77 11.55
N VAL A 72 13.98 9.95 11.63
CA VAL A 72 14.31 8.92 10.63
C VAL A 72 13.22 7.85 10.58
N ARG A 73 12.73 7.41 11.73
CA ARG A 73 11.61 6.45 11.82
C ARG A 73 10.33 7.01 11.20
N SER A 74 9.99 8.27 11.52
CA SER A 74 8.87 8.98 10.92
C SER A 74 8.99 9.03 9.39
N GLY A 75 10.17 9.43 8.90
CA GLY A 75 10.45 9.47 7.46
C GLY A 75 10.32 8.11 6.79
N ARG A 76 10.80 7.04 7.43
CA ARG A 76 10.66 5.67 6.92
C ARG A 76 9.20 5.23 6.81
N ALA A 77 8.37 5.52 7.81
CA ALA A 77 6.94 5.25 7.77
C ALA A 77 6.25 6.02 6.64
N LEU A 78 6.50 7.32 6.53
CA LEU A 78 5.93 8.18 5.49
C LEU A 78 6.38 7.77 4.08
N PHE A 79 7.62 7.31 3.92
CA PHE A 79 8.16 6.81 2.66
C PHE A 79 7.39 5.58 2.14
N GLY A 80 6.81 4.78 3.03
CA GLY A 80 5.94 3.66 2.73
C GLY A 80 4.45 4.00 2.59
N ALA A 81 4.06 5.29 2.65
CA ALA A 81 2.67 5.72 2.65
C ALA A 81 2.18 6.11 1.25
N PRO A 82 1.30 5.33 0.57
CA PRO A 82 0.76 5.73 -0.73
C PRO A 82 -0.03 7.03 -0.68
N THR A 83 -0.72 7.31 0.42
CA THR A 83 -1.52 8.53 0.61
C THR A 83 -0.69 9.82 0.54
N LEU A 84 0.63 9.74 0.80
CA LEU A 84 1.55 10.86 0.67
C LEU A 84 1.67 11.32 -0.79
N LEU A 85 1.75 10.39 -1.73
CA LEU A 85 1.87 10.71 -3.15
C LEU A 85 0.57 11.24 -3.76
N GLY A 86 -0.59 10.86 -3.21
CA GLY A 86 -1.89 11.30 -3.72
C GLY A 86 -2.20 10.77 -5.13
N GLY A 87 -3.16 11.40 -5.77
CA GLY A 87 -3.51 11.16 -7.18
C GLY A 87 -3.73 9.70 -7.57
N GLN A 88 -3.26 9.33 -8.73
CA GLN A 88 -3.33 7.95 -9.24
C GLN A 88 -2.34 7.01 -8.54
N ALA A 89 -1.19 7.54 -8.11
CA ALA A 89 -0.20 6.75 -7.37
C ALA A 89 -0.81 6.19 -6.08
N ALA A 90 -1.48 7.01 -5.27
CA ALA A 90 -2.14 6.56 -4.06
C ALA A 90 -3.25 5.53 -4.34
N LYS A 91 -4.07 5.74 -5.39
CA LYS A 91 -5.13 4.81 -5.80
C LYS A 91 -4.57 3.46 -6.24
N ALA A 92 -3.40 3.46 -6.83
CA ALA A 92 -2.69 2.26 -7.24
C ALA A 92 -1.93 1.58 -6.08
N GLY A 93 -1.87 2.17 -4.89
CA GLY A 93 -1.09 1.67 -3.77
C GLY A 93 0.42 1.92 -3.90
N LEU A 94 0.84 2.79 -4.84
CA LEU A 94 2.24 3.15 -5.02
C LEU A 94 2.69 4.13 -3.94
N SER A 95 3.87 3.88 -3.39
CA SER A 95 4.59 4.76 -2.48
C SER A 95 6.03 4.92 -2.95
N CYS A 96 6.80 5.77 -2.30
CA CYS A 96 8.24 5.86 -2.56
C CYS A 96 8.93 4.50 -2.41
N ALA A 97 8.50 3.70 -1.42
CA ALA A 97 9.03 2.36 -1.18
C ALA A 97 8.70 1.35 -2.29
N SER A 98 7.73 1.61 -3.17
CA SER A 98 7.44 0.73 -4.31
C SER A 98 8.60 0.72 -5.33
N CYS A 99 9.16 1.91 -5.60
CA CYS A 99 10.33 2.07 -6.47
C CYS A 99 11.64 1.95 -5.70
N HIS A 100 11.69 2.39 -4.44
CA HIS A 100 12.89 2.42 -3.61
C HIS A 100 12.76 1.50 -2.40
N ILE A 101 12.82 0.18 -2.63
CA ILE A 101 12.68 -0.82 -1.56
C ILE A 101 13.76 -0.58 -0.51
N ASN A 102 13.33 -0.38 0.75
CA ASN A 102 14.23 -0.09 1.87
C ASN A 102 15.16 1.12 1.62
N GLY A 103 14.70 2.10 0.82
CA GLY A 103 15.54 3.25 0.42
C GLY A 103 16.59 2.93 -0.64
N ARG A 104 16.61 1.70 -1.17
CA ARG A 104 17.50 1.24 -2.22
C ARG A 104 16.77 1.27 -3.57
N GLY A 105 17.41 0.87 -4.65
CA GLY A 105 16.72 0.65 -5.93
C GLY A 105 15.83 -0.59 -5.90
N ASN A 106 14.86 -0.65 -6.81
CA ASN A 106 14.05 -1.86 -7.07
C ASN A 106 14.29 -2.35 -8.49
N PRO A 107 15.20 -3.33 -8.70
CA PRO A 107 15.52 -3.84 -10.03
C PRO A 107 14.36 -4.64 -10.67
N HIS A 108 13.34 -4.97 -9.89
CA HIS A 108 12.19 -5.75 -10.32
C HIS A 108 10.94 -4.91 -10.59
N PHE A 109 10.99 -3.60 -10.33
CA PHE A 109 9.84 -2.71 -10.58
C PHE A 109 9.49 -2.68 -12.07
N LEU A 110 8.23 -2.96 -12.37
CA LEU A 110 7.69 -2.90 -13.73
C LEU A 110 6.23 -2.45 -13.70
N LEU A 111 5.97 -1.29 -14.30
CA LEU A 111 4.63 -0.75 -14.47
C LEU A 111 4.42 -0.42 -15.96
N ALA A 112 3.45 -1.10 -16.58
CA ALA A 112 3.13 -0.89 -17.99
C ALA A 112 2.81 0.59 -18.27
N GLY A 113 3.42 1.14 -19.32
CA GLY A 113 3.29 2.55 -19.71
C GLY A 113 4.15 3.53 -18.89
N VAL A 114 4.84 3.07 -17.84
CA VAL A 114 5.75 3.86 -17.01
C VAL A 114 7.17 3.33 -17.07
N SER A 115 7.35 2.02 -17.17
CA SER A 115 8.65 1.35 -17.26
C SER A 115 8.95 0.91 -18.70
N ALA A 116 10.19 1.10 -19.16
CA ALA A 116 10.69 0.50 -20.41
C ALA A 116 11.23 -0.91 -20.19
N ALA A 117 11.80 -1.15 -19.02
CA ALA A 117 12.36 -2.43 -18.59
C ALA A 117 12.23 -2.55 -17.06
N PRO A 118 12.35 -3.76 -16.48
CA PRO A 118 12.43 -3.91 -15.05
C PRO A 118 13.49 -2.98 -14.43
N GLY A 119 13.15 -2.35 -13.32
CA GLY A 119 14.03 -1.40 -12.63
C GLY A 119 14.06 0.02 -13.20
N THR A 120 13.14 0.36 -14.13
CA THR A 120 13.03 1.71 -14.70
C THR A 120 11.66 2.32 -14.43
N ALA A 121 11.59 3.64 -14.35
CA ALA A 121 10.34 4.39 -14.24
C ALA A 121 10.46 5.78 -14.88
N ASP A 122 9.39 6.19 -15.54
CA ASP A 122 9.16 7.57 -15.99
C ASP A 122 8.20 8.24 -15.01
N VAL A 123 8.73 9.00 -14.05
CA VAL A 123 7.94 9.70 -13.05
C VAL A 123 7.25 10.96 -13.59
N THR A 124 7.70 11.46 -14.74
CA THR A 124 7.07 12.59 -15.45
C THR A 124 5.90 12.17 -16.34
N ASN A 125 5.54 10.87 -16.29
CA ASN A 125 4.47 10.31 -17.08
C ASN A 125 3.11 10.88 -16.67
N SER A 126 2.27 11.16 -17.68
CA SER A 126 0.90 11.65 -17.47
C SER A 126 -0.01 10.70 -16.66
N PHE A 127 0.39 9.44 -16.47
CA PHE A 127 -0.28 8.52 -15.54
C PHE A 127 -0.26 9.07 -14.10
N PHE A 128 0.83 9.68 -13.68
CA PHE A 128 0.98 10.20 -12.33
C PHE A 128 0.38 11.61 -12.18
N SER A 129 0.74 12.52 -13.07
CA SER A 129 0.26 13.90 -13.04
C SER A 129 0.06 14.46 -14.44
N ALA A 130 -1.13 15.02 -14.70
CA ALA A 130 -1.39 15.76 -15.93
C ALA A 130 -0.65 17.11 -15.99
N ALA A 131 -0.26 17.66 -14.82
CA ALA A 131 0.42 18.95 -14.74
C ALA A 131 1.89 18.90 -15.21
N ARG A 132 2.55 17.76 -15.01
CA ARG A 132 3.97 17.56 -15.32
C ARG A 132 4.20 16.62 -16.51
N GLY A 133 3.14 16.03 -17.06
CA GLY A 133 3.26 15.20 -18.24
C GLY A 133 3.97 15.92 -19.38
N ASN A 134 5.19 15.47 -19.74
CA ASN A 134 6.00 16.08 -20.81
C ASN A 134 5.70 15.51 -22.20
N ALA A 135 4.69 14.65 -22.31
CA ALA A 135 4.30 13.90 -23.51
C ALA A 135 5.43 13.05 -24.15
N ARG A 136 6.45 12.72 -23.37
CA ARG A 136 7.55 11.84 -23.77
C ARG A 136 7.54 10.62 -22.89
N PHE A 137 7.92 9.48 -23.45
CA PHE A 137 8.19 8.26 -22.69
C PHE A 137 9.70 8.13 -22.54
N ASP A 138 10.21 8.54 -21.39
CA ASP A 138 11.64 8.60 -21.08
C ASP A 138 12.00 7.98 -19.72
N PRO A 139 11.63 6.69 -19.48
CA PRO A 139 11.89 6.01 -18.23
C PRO A 139 13.40 5.90 -17.96
N VAL A 140 13.78 6.23 -16.73
CA VAL A 140 15.16 6.14 -16.25
C VAL A 140 15.31 5.04 -15.22
N VAL A 141 16.53 4.54 -15.03
CA VAL A 141 16.84 3.57 -13.98
C VAL A 141 16.49 4.17 -12.62
N ILE A 142 15.76 3.40 -11.81
CA ILE A 142 15.41 3.77 -10.43
C ILE A 142 16.70 3.83 -9.61
N PRO A 143 17.09 5.00 -9.09
CA PRO A 143 18.36 5.14 -8.39
C PRO A 143 18.35 4.45 -7.02
N ASP A 144 19.49 3.92 -6.61
CA ASP A 144 19.71 3.50 -5.22
C ASP A 144 20.00 4.73 -4.37
N LEU A 145 19.11 5.03 -3.41
CA LEU A 145 19.24 6.22 -2.58
C LEU A 145 20.41 6.15 -1.58
N ALA A 146 21.02 4.97 -1.40
CA ALA A 146 22.24 4.84 -0.61
C ALA A 146 23.47 5.42 -1.34
N MET A 147 23.40 5.54 -2.66
CA MET A 147 24.49 6.02 -3.50
C MET A 147 24.38 7.53 -3.78
N PRO A 148 25.49 8.20 -4.15
CA PRO A 148 25.40 9.57 -4.65
C PRO A 148 24.46 9.66 -5.86
N GLY A 149 23.61 10.68 -5.89
CA GLY A 149 22.63 10.92 -6.94
C GLY A 149 22.71 12.36 -7.48
N LYS A 150 21.77 12.71 -8.37
CA LYS A 150 21.66 14.07 -8.93
C LYS A 150 21.37 15.13 -7.86
N ILE A 151 20.68 14.74 -6.79
CA ILE A 151 20.30 15.64 -5.69
C ILE A 151 21.20 15.35 -4.50
N SER A 152 21.85 16.39 -3.98
CA SER A 152 22.69 16.28 -2.79
C SER A 152 21.86 15.90 -1.57
N ARG A 153 22.37 14.94 -0.79
CA ARG A 153 21.83 14.60 0.53
C ARG A 153 22.45 15.38 1.67
N ASP A 154 23.45 16.22 1.35
CA ASP A 154 24.07 17.11 2.33
C ASP A 154 23.04 18.12 2.81
N PRO A 155 22.79 18.23 4.14
CA PRO A 155 21.81 19.15 4.69
C PRO A 155 22.14 20.62 4.39
N ASP A 156 23.41 20.97 4.25
CA ASP A 156 23.84 22.36 3.99
C ASP A 156 23.41 22.86 2.62
N THR A 157 23.21 21.97 1.65
CA THR A 157 22.72 22.33 0.30
C THR A 157 21.24 22.68 0.30
N ARG A 158 20.45 22.23 1.28
CA ARG A 158 19.00 22.42 1.38
C ARG A 158 18.23 22.07 0.10
N SER A 159 18.75 21.12 -0.69
CA SER A 159 18.20 20.76 -2.01
C SER A 159 17.23 19.58 -1.95
N LEU A 160 17.33 18.72 -0.93
CA LEU A 160 16.57 17.47 -0.87
C LEU A 160 15.09 17.71 -0.54
N GLU A 161 14.77 18.56 0.42
CA GLU A 161 13.40 18.84 0.83
C GLU A 161 12.57 19.47 -0.30
N PRO A 162 13.04 20.52 -1.03
CA PRO A 162 12.32 21.04 -2.19
C PRO A 162 12.16 20.01 -3.31
N PHE A 163 13.16 19.15 -3.53
CA PHE A 163 13.07 18.09 -4.51
C PHE A 163 11.99 17.07 -4.13
N VAL A 164 11.96 16.60 -2.88
CA VAL A 164 10.94 15.66 -2.37
C VAL A 164 9.55 16.30 -2.45
N ARG A 165 9.41 17.58 -2.08
CA ARG A 165 8.15 18.33 -2.25
C ARG A 165 7.68 18.32 -3.71
N ASN A 166 8.56 18.63 -4.65
CA ASN A 166 8.22 18.65 -6.06
C ASN A 166 7.77 17.28 -6.58
N LEU A 167 8.43 16.20 -6.15
CA LEU A 167 7.95 14.85 -6.46
C LEU A 167 6.53 14.64 -5.95
N ILE A 168 6.24 14.95 -4.69
CA ILE A 168 4.92 14.73 -4.08
C ILE A 168 3.85 15.56 -4.80
N VAL A 169 4.06 16.86 -4.97
CA VAL A 169 3.03 17.78 -5.42
C VAL A 169 2.93 17.81 -6.94
N GLU A 170 4.06 18.01 -7.61
CA GLU A 170 4.06 18.25 -9.06
C GLU A 170 4.04 16.96 -9.87
N GLU A 171 4.84 15.95 -9.48
CA GLU A 171 4.92 14.69 -10.26
C GLU A 171 3.78 13.73 -9.94
N PHE A 172 3.37 13.63 -8.66
CA PHE A 172 2.36 12.65 -8.23
C PHE A 172 0.98 13.26 -7.92
N GLY A 173 0.87 14.59 -7.83
CA GLY A 173 -0.40 15.27 -7.54
C GLY A 173 -0.87 15.09 -6.10
N GLY A 174 0.07 14.89 -5.16
CA GLY A 174 -0.19 14.84 -3.72
C GLY A 174 -0.51 16.23 -3.15
N GLN A 175 -0.97 16.23 -1.91
CA GLN A 175 -1.17 17.47 -1.17
C GLN A 175 0.18 18.06 -0.75
N GLU A 176 0.21 19.39 -0.56
CA GLU A 176 1.38 20.09 -0.03
C GLU A 176 1.77 19.49 1.32
N PRO A 177 2.98 18.88 1.45
CA PRO A 177 3.43 18.32 2.71
C PRO A 177 3.87 19.44 3.67
N THR A 178 3.69 19.20 4.97
CA THR A 178 4.19 20.12 5.98
C THR A 178 5.72 20.14 6.02
N PRO A 179 6.35 21.22 6.53
CA PRO A 179 7.79 21.25 6.73
C PRO A 179 8.30 20.08 7.58
N ALA A 180 7.55 19.66 8.61
CA ALA A 180 7.92 18.54 9.46
C ALA A 180 7.88 17.20 8.69
N THR A 181 6.91 17.00 7.81
CA THR A 181 6.82 15.85 6.91
C THR A 181 8.02 15.81 5.96
N LEU A 182 8.40 16.93 5.34
CA LEU A 182 9.57 17.00 4.44
C LEU A 182 10.88 16.74 5.17
N GLU A 183 11.04 17.32 6.37
CA GLU A 183 12.21 17.10 7.22
C GLU A 183 12.38 15.62 7.57
N ALA A 184 11.29 14.95 7.95
CA ALA A 184 11.30 13.52 8.28
C ALA A 184 11.68 12.66 7.07
N LEU A 185 11.09 12.91 5.89
CA LEU A 185 11.42 12.19 4.66
C LEU A 185 12.90 12.39 4.28
N ALA A 186 13.39 13.63 4.36
CA ALA A 186 14.79 13.95 4.07
C ALA A 186 15.74 13.29 5.08
N ALA A 187 15.38 13.27 6.38
CA ALA A 187 16.16 12.59 7.41
C ALA A 187 16.28 11.08 7.11
N TYR A 188 15.19 10.43 6.73
CA TYR A 188 15.26 9.02 6.32
C TYR A 188 16.16 8.81 5.11
N VAL A 189 15.99 9.59 4.02
CA VAL A 189 16.83 9.46 2.82
C VAL A 189 18.29 9.70 3.14
N ARG A 190 18.61 10.66 4.01
CA ARG A 190 19.97 10.93 4.48
C ARG A 190 20.53 9.79 5.33
N ALA A 191 19.69 9.09 6.04
CA ALA A 191 20.12 7.95 6.89
C ALA A 191 20.43 6.68 6.09
N VAL A 192 19.87 6.52 4.87
CA VAL A 192 20.10 5.34 4.04
C VAL A 192 21.59 5.22 3.68
N ARG A 193 22.16 4.02 3.87
CA ARG A 193 23.57 3.70 3.60
C ARG A 193 23.68 2.42 2.77
N PRO A 194 24.77 2.25 2.00
CA PRO A 194 25.13 0.95 1.45
C PRO A 194 25.34 -0.04 2.60
N CYS A 195 24.90 -1.27 2.42
CA CYS A 195 25.29 -2.35 3.34
C CYS A 195 26.72 -2.80 3.05
N THR A 196 27.51 -3.05 4.10
CA THR A 196 28.87 -3.54 3.96
C THR A 196 29.07 -4.78 4.84
N PRO A 197 29.21 -6.00 4.27
CA PRO A 197 29.07 -6.30 2.84
C PRO A 197 27.63 -6.11 2.35
N GLU A 198 27.43 -6.03 1.02
CA GLU A 198 26.09 -5.95 0.43
C GLU A 198 25.28 -7.19 0.83
N ARG A 199 24.04 -6.97 1.22
CA ARG A 199 23.16 -8.01 1.75
C ARG A 199 21.77 -7.91 1.16
N THR A 200 21.16 -9.07 0.96
CA THR A 200 19.73 -9.20 0.72
C THR A 200 19.05 -9.80 1.93
N ALA A 201 17.77 -9.54 2.08
CA ALA A 201 16.96 -10.06 3.17
C ALA A 201 15.60 -10.50 2.66
N ALA A 202 15.08 -11.59 3.21
CA ALA A 202 13.68 -11.94 3.01
C ALA A 202 12.79 -10.94 3.75
N ARG A 203 11.62 -10.69 3.21
CA ARG A 203 10.61 -9.87 3.88
C ARG A 203 9.97 -10.64 5.03
N ARG A 204 10.44 -10.43 6.25
CA ARG A 204 9.95 -11.11 7.45
C ARG A 204 8.76 -10.37 8.06
N LEU A 205 7.94 -11.10 8.81
CA LEU A 205 6.83 -10.51 9.57
C LEU A 205 7.32 -9.47 10.57
N ASP A 206 8.41 -9.75 11.29
CA ASP A 206 8.94 -8.81 12.29
C ASP A 206 9.41 -7.49 11.68
N ASP A 207 9.94 -7.49 10.44
CA ASP A 207 10.28 -6.26 9.72
C ASP A 207 9.00 -5.45 9.39
N GLN A 208 7.92 -6.14 9.04
CA GLN A 208 6.62 -5.50 8.78
C GLN A 208 5.94 -5.00 10.06
N LEU A 209 6.08 -5.69 11.17
CA LEU A 209 5.62 -5.22 12.48
C LEU A 209 6.44 -4.02 12.96
N GLY A 210 7.77 -4.03 12.75
CA GLY A 210 8.64 -2.89 13.04
C GLY A 210 8.25 -1.63 12.28
N ALA A 211 7.74 -1.75 11.05
CA ALA A 211 7.21 -0.60 10.30
C ALA A 211 5.95 0.04 10.96
N LEU A 212 5.19 -0.72 11.75
CA LEU A 212 4.12 -0.15 12.59
C LEU A 212 4.70 0.67 13.75
N ASP A 213 5.80 0.21 14.35
CA ASP A 213 6.51 0.95 15.41
C ASP A 213 7.05 2.28 14.88
N ASP A 214 7.53 2.32 13.64
CA ASP A 214 7.94 3.55 12.98
C ASP A 214 6.76 4.49 12.75
N GLY A 215 5.61 3.94 12.36
CA GLY A 215 4.38 4.71 12.21
C GLY A 215 3.90 5.34 13.51
N ILE A 216 3.98 4.61 14.63
CA ILE A 216 3.68 5.14 15.98
C ILE A 216 4.65 6.28 16.32
N ALA A 217 5.96 6.04 16.21
CA ALA A 217 6.97 7.06 16.50
C ALA A 217 6.77 8.31 15.64
N GLY A 218 6.44 8.12 14.35
CA GLY A 218 6.13 9.19 13.41
C GLY A 218 4.89 9.99 13.83
N ALA A 219 3.79 9.30 14.15
CA ALA A 219 2.56 9.98 14.58
C ALA A 219 2.77 10.77 15.87
N GLN A 220 3.46 10.20 16.85
CA GLN A 220 3.78 10.86 18.12
C GLN A 220 4.66 12.11 17.92
N LEU A 221 5.71 11.99 17.07
CA LEU A 221 6.57 13.12 16.71
C LEU A 221 5.76 14.25 16.07
N MET A 222 4.89 13.94 15.12
CA MET A 222 4.06 14.94 14.43
C MET A 222 3.03 15.56 15.36
N ILE A 223 2.41 14.78 16.26
CA ILE A 223 1.50 15.29 17.32
C ILE A 223 2.27 16.27 18.21
N GLY A 224 3.46 15.92 18.67
CA GLY A 224 4.30 16.79 19.53
C GLY A 224 4.72 18.09 18.85
N ARG A 225 4.78 18.11 17.52
CA ARG A 225 5.07 19.30 16.69
C ARG A 225 3.80 20.08 16.28
N GLY A 226 2.62 19.64 16.68
CA GLY A 226 1.35 20.23 16.28
C GLY A 226 0.98 19.95 14.79
N ASP A 227 1.68 19.03 14.13
CA ASP A 227 1.47 18.67 12.74
C ASP A 227 0.40 17.58 12.59
N ARG A 228 -0.86 17.99 12.49
CA ARG A 228 -1.99 17.08 12.33
C ARG A 228 -1.97 16.32 11.01
N GLN A 229 -1.49 16.98 9.94
CA GLN A 229 -1.41 16.35 8.62
C GLN A 229 -0.37 15.23 8.63
N GLY A 230 0.83 15.48 9.15
CA GLY A 230 1.88 14.48 9.29
C GLY A 230 1.46 13.31 10.20
N ALA A 231 0.75 13.59 11.31
CA ALA A 231 0.20 12.54 12.17
C ALA A 231 -0.82 11.66 11.42
N ALA A 232 -1.74 12.27 10.67
CA ALA A 232 -2.73 11.54 9.87
C ALA A 232 -2.06 10.69 8.77
N LEU A 233 -1.03 11.20 8.11
CA LEU A 233 -0.24 10.44 7.12
C LEU A 233 0.48 9.24 7.77
N SER A 234 1.05 9.42 8.97
CA SER A 234 1.70 8.32 9.71
C SER A 234 0.70 7.23 10.10
N ILE A 235 -0.51 7.61 10.53
CA ILE A 235 -1.60 6.65 10.80
C ILE A 235 -2.06 5.94 9.52
N ALA A 236 -2.15 6.67 8.40
CA ALA A 236 -2.48 6.08 7.11
C ALA A 236 -1.40 5.08 6.65
N ALA A 237 -0.11 5.38 6.88
CA ALA A 237 1.01 4.47 6.63
C ALA A 237 0.88 3.17 7.44
N MET A 238 0.55 3.27 8.74
CA MET A 238 0.31 2.08 9.58
C MET A 238 -0.86 1.24 9.05
N ARG A 239 -1.96 1.86 8.63
CA ARG A 239 -3.11 1.15 8.07
C ARG A 239 -2.77 0.46 6.75
N HIS A 240 -1.99 1.11 5.89
CA HIS A 240 -1.45 0.49 4.68
C HIS A 240 -0.56 -0.71 5.03
N GLN A 241 0.33 -0.56 5.99
CA GLN A 241 1.20 -1.65 6.45
C GLN A 241 0.41 -2.85 7.01
N LEU A 242 -0.70 -2.63 7.72
CA LEU A 242 -1.60 -3.72 8.12
C LEU A 242 -2.21 -4.43 6.91
N GLY A 243 -2.52 -3.72 5.84
CA GLY A 243 -2.94 -4.30 4.56
C GLY A 243 -1.86 -5.20 3.96
N LEU A 244 -0.61 -4.73 3.92
CA LEU A 244 0.52 -5.52 3.43
C LEU A 244 0.80 -6.75 4.30
N ILE A 245 0.60 -6.66 5.62
CA ILE A 245 0.67 -7.83 6.51
C ILE A 245 -0.49 -8.80 6.21
N ALA A 246 -1.68 -8.29 5.92
CA ALA A 246 -2.84 -9.14 5.62
C ALA A 246 -2.63 -10.01 4.38
N GLU A 247 -1.83 -9.56 3.40
CA GLU A 247 -1.48 -10.35 2.22
C GLU A 247 -0.78 -11.66 2.57
N ARG A 248 0.07 -11.68 3.61
CA ARG A 248 0.71 -12.90 4.11
C ARG A 248 -0.28 -13.97 4.53
N TYR A 249 -1.43 -13.54 4.99
CA TYR A 249 -2.50 -14.39 5.55
C TYR A 249 -3.72 -14.42 4.64
N ALA A 250 -3.57 -14.11 3.34
CA ALA A 250 -4.64 -14.29 2.38
C ALA A 250 -4.91 -15.79 2.18
N GLY A 251 -6.18 -16.17 2.15
CA GLY A 251 -6.57 -17.55 1.89
C GLY A 251 -7.36 -18.22 3.02
N ARG A 252 -7.83 -19.43 2.71
CA ARG A 252 -8.65 -20.22 3.63
C ARG A 252 -7.79 -20.67 4.82
N GLY A 253 -8.28 -20.54 6.02
CA GLY A 253 -7.56 -20.92 7.25
C GLY A 253 -6.95 -19.76 8.03
N PHE A 254 -6.97 -18.55 7.48
CA PHE A 254 -6.47 -17.32 8.14
C PHE A 254 -7.57 -16.32 8.50
N ALA A 255 -8.82 -16.74 8.55
CA ALA A 255 -9.96 -15.85 8.82
C ALA A 255 -9.80 -15.05 10.14
N ARG A 256 -9.18 -15.66 11.15
CA ARG A 256 -8.94 -15.00 12.46
C ARG A 256 -7.84 -13.95 12.38
N GLU A 257 -6.77 -14.20 11.62
CA GLU A 257 -5.67 -13.29 11.35
C GLU A 257 -6.18 -12.09 10.54
N GLN A 258 -6.95 -12.35 9.48
CA GLN A 258 -7.59 -11.32 8.65
C GLN A 258 -8.54 -10.44 9.47
N ALA A 259 -9.41 -11.04 10.28
CA ALA A 259 -10.33 -10.30 11.13
C ALA A 259 -9.59 -9.41 12.15
N ALA A 260 -8.51 -9.92 12.75
CA ALA A 260 -7.71 -9.16 13.70
C ALA A 260 -7.02 -7.94 13.04
N LEU A 261 -6.45 -8.11 11.83
CA LEU A 261 -5.83 -7.03 11.07
C LEU A 261 -6.85 -5.98 10.62
N LEU A 262 -8.03 -6.42 10.16
CA LEU A 262 -9.11 -5.51 9.78
C LEU A 262 -9.61 -4.71 10.98
N THR A 263 -9.76 -5.33 12.15
CA THR A 263 -10.13 -4.66 13.40
C THR A 263 -9.09 -3.62 13.77
N ALA A 264 -7.81 -4.00 13.80
CA ALA A 264 -6.70 -3.09 14.09
C ALA A 264 -6.67 -1.87 13.14
N SER A 265 -6.92 -2.09 11.83
CA SER A 265 -6.99 -0.99 10.84
C SER A 265 -8.18 -0.06 11.07
N ARG A 266 -9.34 -0.58 11.50
CA ARG A 266 -10.53 0.24 11.84
C ARG A 266 -10.30 1.07 13.09
N GLU A 267 -9.66 0.50 14.10
CA GLU A 267 -9.28 1.19 15.33
C GLU A 267 -8.33 2.35 15.04
N LEU A 268 -7.27 2.13 14.23
CA LEU A 268 -6.36 3.18 13.79
C LEU A 268 -7.10 4.30 13.03
N ARG A 269 -8.09 3.95 12.21
CA ARG A 269 -8.92 4.97 11.54
C ARG A 269 -9.65 5.82 12.57
N ALA A 270 -10.33 5.19 13.52
CA ALA A 270 -11.08 5.90 14.56
C ALA A 270 -10.15 6.80 15.43
N ILE A 271 -8.93 6.33 15.70
CA ILE A 271 -7.91 7.13 16.38
C ILE A 271 -7.50 8.33 15.54
N GLY A 272 -7.27 8.15 14.24
CA GLY A 272 -6.90 9.23 13.33
C GLY A 272 -7.98 10.32 13.18
N ASP A 273 -9.24 9.98 13.42
CA ASP A 273 -10.37 10.92 13.39
C ASP A 273 -10.48 11.78 14.68
N MET A 274 -9.68 11.49 15.71
CA MET A 274 -9.68 12.26 16.97
C MET A 274 -9.12 13.67 16.77
N SER A 275 -9.79 14.67 17.35
CA SER A 275 -9.35 16.08 17.29
C SER A 275 -8.37 16.47 18.39
N ASP A 276 -8.47 15.86 19.56
CA ASP A 276 -7.62 16.14 20.72
C ASP A 276 -6.27 15.43 20.61
N PRO A 277 -5.14 16.15 20.50
CA PRO A 277 -3.83 15.53 20.29
C PRO A 277 -3.37 14.67 21.48
N VAL A 278 -3.73 15.04 22.71
CA VAL A 278 -3.35 14.27 23.91
C VAL A 278 -4.08 12.93 23.95
N ARG A 279 -5.38 12.97 23.66
CA ARG A 279 -6.20 11.74 23.56
C ARG A 279 -5.75 10.86 22.40
N LEU A 280 -5.41 11.46 21.26
CA LEU A 280 -4.91 10.75 20.08
C LEU A 280 -3.62 10.02 20.42
N ALA A 281 -2.61 10.70 21.00
CA ALA A 281 -1.34 10.09 21.39
C ALA A 281 -1.56 8.93 22.37
N ALA A 282 -2.33 9.14 23.44
CA ALA A 282 -2.65 8.10 24.40
C ALA A 282 -3.44 6.92 23.82
N ALA A 283 -4.27 7.16 22.79
CA ALA A 283 -5.00 6.10 22.09
C ALA A 283 -4.07 5.27 21.21
N LEU A 284 -3.08 5.89 20.55
CA LEU A 284 -2.06 5.19 19.77
C LEU A 284 -1.22 4.27 20.67
N ASP A 285 -0.80 4.74 21.84
CA ASP A 285 -0.03 3.93 22.78
C ASP A 285 -0.82 2.70 23.25
N ARG A 286 -2.08 2.89 23.64
CA ARG A 286 -2.96 1.78 24.01
C ARG A 286 -3.16 0.80 22.88
N TRP A 287 -3.47 1.31 21.66
CA TRP A 287 -3.63 0.49 20.48
C TRP A 287 -2.40 -0.39 20.23
N LYS A 288 -1.19 0.18 20.35
CA LYS A 288 0.05 -0.57 20.13
C LYS A 288 0.20 -1.71 21.14
N VAL A 289 -0.03 -1.43 22.42
CA VAL A 289 0.06 -2.43 23.50
C VAL A 289 -0.96 -3.57 23.24
N ASP A 290 -2.20 -3.23 22.88
CA ASP A 290 -3.26 -4.21 22.66
C ASP A 290 -3.02 -5.01 21.37
N PHE A 291 -2.55 -4.36 20.31
CA PHE A 291 -2.15 -5.02 19.08
C PHE A 291 -1.03 -6.04 19.29
N ASP A 292 0.01 -5.68 20.02
CA ASP A 292 1.14 -6.57 20.31
C ASP A 292 0.74 -7.79 21.15
N ARG A 293 -0.07 -7.57 22.17
CA ARG A 293 -0.55 -8.66 23.04
C ARG A 293 -1.52 -9.60 22.33
N GLY A 294 -2.29 -9.08 21.41
CA GLY A 294 -3.36 -9.78 20.70
C GLY A 294 -2.98 -10.22 19.30
N ALA A 295 -3.12 -9.30 18.33
CA ALA A 295 -2.99 -9.58 16.91
C ALA A 295 -1.56 -10.00 16.52
N ALA A 296 -0.54 -9.23 16.90
CA ALA A 296 0.85 -9.53 16.53
C ALA A 296 1.30 -10.91 17.04
N LYS A 297 0.96 -11.26 18.28
CA LYS A 297 1.24 -12.60 18.84
C LYS A 297 0.56 -13.71 18.04
N ARG A 298 -0.67 -13.48 17.58
CA ARG A 298 -1.41 -14.43 16.72
C ARG A 298 -0.73 -14.59 15.37
N LEU A 299 -0.37 -13.48 14.72
CA LEU A 299 0.31 -13.47 13.43
C LEU A 299 1.62 -14.25 13.47
N ARG A 300 2.48 -14.03 14.49
CA ARG A 300 3.74 -14.77 14.67
C ARG A 300 3.52 -16.28 14.81
N ARG A 301 2.46 -16.72 15.50
CA ARG A 301 2.13 -18.14 15.60
C ARG A 301 1.69 -18.78 14.29
N ALA A 302 1.17 -17.98 13.37
CA ALA A 302 0.70 -18.43 12.07
C ALA A 302 1.72 -18.24 10.94
N GLU A 303 2.87 -17.61 11.20
CA GLU A 303 3.82 -17.17 10.17
C GLU A 303 4.36 -18.32 9.32
N ASN A 304 4.70 -19.45 9.93
CA ASN A 304 5.21 -20.63 9.22
C ASN A 304 4.20 -21.29 8.26
N ARG A 305 2.93 -20.88 8.32
CA ARG A 305 1.86 -21.30 7.40
C ARG A 305 1.46 -20.19 6.44
N SER A 306 2.10 -19.00 6.55
CA SER A 306 1.74 -17.85 5.73
C SER A 306 2.10 -18.07 4.26
N LEU A 307 1.47 -17.31 3.37
CA LEU A 307 1.76 -17.37 1.92
C LEU A 307 3.17 -16.89 1.57
N TYR A 308 3.84 -16.16 2.47
CA TYR A 308 5.22 -15.68 2.27
C TYR A 308 6.27 -16.71 2.74
N GLU A 309 5.85 -17.84 3.27
CA GLU A 309 6.75 -18.97 3.41
C GLU A 309 7.13 -19.47 2.00
N ALA A 310 8.43 -19.70 1.76
CA ALA A 310 8.96 -19.91 0.42
C ALA A 310 8.30 -21.08 -0.34
N GLY A 311 8.00 -22.19 0.37
CA GLY A 311 7.33 -23.34 -0.22
C GLY A 311 5.88 -23.05 -0.65
N HIS A 312 5.15 -22.29 0.15
CA HIS A 312 3.77 -21.90 -0.15
C HIS A 312 3.71 -20.89 -1.28
N LEU A 313 4.62 -19.92 -1.31
CA LEU A 313 4.69 -18.92 -2.37
C LEU A 313 4.97 -19.57 -3.73
N ALA A 314 5.92 -20.51 -3.80
CA ALA A 314 6.22 -21.25 -5.03
C ALA A 314 5.03 -22.09 -5.54
N GLN A 315 4.15 -22.56 -4.64
CA GLN A 315 2.93 -23.28 -5.02
C GLN A 315 1.82 -22.35 -5.51
N SER A 316 1.68 -21.15 -4.93
CA SER A 316 0.63 -20.21 -5.30
C SER A 316 0.85 -19.52 -6.66
N GLN A 317 2.05 -19.64 -7.22
CA GLN A 317 2.43 -19.07 -8.53
C GLN A 317 2.36 -20.10 -9.68
N ARG A 318 2.03 -21.34 -9.40
CA ARG A 318 1.78 -22.40 -10.41
C ARG A 318 0.31 -22.49 -10.77
#